data_af244dbc6cdd259715e4bfc600194678
#
_entry.id   af244dbc6cdd259715e4bfc600194678
#
_cell.length_a   1.000
_cell.length_b   1.000
_cell.length_c   1.000
_cell.angle_alpha   90.00
_cell.angle_beta   90.00
_cell.angle_gamma   90.00
#
_symmetry.space_group_name_H-M   'P 1'
#
loop_
_entity.id
_entity.type
_entity.pdbx_description
1 polymer ?
#
loop_
_entity_poly.entity_id
_entity_poly.type
_entity_poly.pdbx_seq_one_letter_code
_entity_poly.pdbx_strand_id
1 'polypeptide(L)'
;EIVLADAIARYKRLEGYDVYFQTGTDEHGQKIQEKAEKAGIEPQKYVDQISGEVKKVWDLMNTSYDRFIRTTDEDHVKEVQKIFKKMYDKGDIYKGEYEGWYCTECEAFYTQSQLVDGKCPDCHGAVKKAKEEAYFFRMSNYADRLMKYIEDHPQFIQPESRKNEMVNNFLKPGLQDLCVSRTSFSWGIPVDFDPKHVIYVWIDALANYITGIGYDVDHPSEKFKKYWPADVHLIGKDILRFHTIYWPIMLMSLDL
;
A
#
# COMPACT_ATOMS: atom_id res chain seq x y z
N GLU A 1 10.74 -0.65 13.78
CA GLU A 1 11.03 -0.24 12.39
C GLU A 1 11.56 1.19 12.34
N ILE A 2 10.86 2.20 12.91
CA ILE A 2 11.24 3.60 12.82
C ILE A 2 12.66 3.89 13.33
N VAL A 3 13.08 3.26 14.44
CA VAL A 3 14.45 3.43 15.01
C VAL A 3 15.52 2.90 14.05
N LEU A 4 15.24 1.77 13.39
CA LEU A 4 16.18 1.20 12.41
C LEU A 4 16.30 2.10 11.17
N ALA A 5 15.16 2.62 10.67
CA ALA A 5 15.15 3.55 9.55
C ALA A 5 15.91 4.84 9.89
N ASP A 6 15.67 5.40 11.07
CA ASP A 6 16.34 6.61 11.54
C ASP A 6 17.86 6.40 11.70
N ALA A 7 18.26 5.24 12.24
CA ALA A 7 19.68 4.90 12.37
C ALA A 7 20.38 4.84 11.00
N ILE A 8 19.74 4.20 10.01
CA ILE A 8 20.26 4.13 8.63
C ILE A 8 20.33 5.53 8.02
N ALA A 9 19.27 6.33 8.13
CA ALA A 9 19.22 7.69 7.59
C ALA A 9 20.33 8.57 8.17
N ARG A 10 20.51 8.55 9.51
CA ARG A 10 21.56 9.29 10.19
C ARG A 10 22.96 8.83 9.79
N TYR A 11 23.17 7.52 9.71
CA TYR A 11 24.45 6.96 9.29
C TYR A 11 24.81 7.40 7.87
N LYS A 12 23.85 7.30 6.93
CA LYS A 12 24.08 7.73 5.54
C LYS A 12 24.35 9.24 5.42
N ARG A 13 23.69 10.07 6.21
CA ARG A 13 24.00 11.51 6.28
C ARG A 13 25.40 11.77 6.80
N LEU A 14 25.88 11.00 7.79
CA LEU A 14 27.26 11.08 8.28
C LEU A 14 28.31 10.67 7.21
N GLU A 15 27.93 9.75 6.31
CA GLU A 15 28.76 9.37 5.16
C GLU A 15 28.73 10.42 4.03
N GLY A 16 27.93 11.50 4.16
CA GLY A 16 27.85 12.60 3.19
C GLY A 16 26.76 12.37 2.11
N TYR A 17 25.89 11.38 2.25
CA TYR A 17 24.75 11.21 1.34
C TYR A 17 23.67 12.25 1.61
N ASP A 18 23.00 12.67 0.54
CA ASP A 18 21.77 13.46 0.62
C ASP A 18 20.58 12.52 0.82
N VAL A 19 20.10 12.41 2.04
CA VAL A 19 19.10 11.42 2.44
C VAL A 19 17.73 12.07 2.62
N TYR A 20 16.72 11.52 1.98
CA TYR A 20 15.32 11.83 2.24
C TYR A 20 14.65 10.65 2.97
N PHE A 21 14.25 10.89 4.21
CA PHE A 21 13.62 9.89 5.07
C PHE A 21 12.13 10.21 5.27
N GLN A 22 11.27 9.35 4.75
CA GLN A 22 9.81 9.47 4.86
C GLN A 22 9.25 8.42 5.80
N THR A 23 8.30 8.85 6.63
CA THR A 23 7.42 8.02 7.45
C THR A 23 6.02 8.60 7.41
N GLY A 24 5.03 7.93 8.01
CA GLY A 24 3.66 8.45 8.02
C GLY A 24 2.64 7.47 8.56
N THR A 25 1.37 7.77 8.29
CA THR A 25 0.22 6.98 8.70
C THR A 25 -0.67 6.62 7.51
N ASP A 26 -1.09 5.36 7.48
CA ASP A 26 -2.18 4.87 6.64
C ASP A 26 -3.50 5.05 7.41
N GLU A 27 -4.43 5.80 6.84
CA GLU A 27 -5.57 6.38 7.57
C GLU A 27 -6.93 6.03 6.99
N HIS A 28 -6.99 5.37 5.83
CA HIS A 28 -8.23 4.97 5.19
C HIS A 28 -8.61 3.50 5.48
N GLY A 29 -9.78 3.09 4.98
CA GLY A 29 -10.22 1.71 4.99
C GLY A 29 -11.34 1.41 5.97
N GLN A 30 -11.94 0.23 5.80
CA GLN A 30 -13.09 -0.23 6.57
C GLN A 30 -12.77 -0.34 8.07
N LYS A 31 -11.58 -0.82 8.40
CA LYS A 31 -11.12 -1.00 9.77
C LYS A 31 -11.10 0.32 10.55
N ILE A 32 -10.63 1.39 9.93
CA ILE A 32 -10.60 2.73 10.53
C ILE A 32 -12.02 3.26 10.68
N GLN A 33 -12.87 3.13 9.65
CA GLN A 33 -14.27 3.55 9.74
C GLN A 33 -14.98 2.86 10.90
N GLU A 34 -14.89 1.53 11.02
CA GLU A 34 -15.52 0.78 12.11
C GLU A 34 -15.01 1.20 13.50
N LYS A 35 -13.72 1.53 13.62
CA LYS A 35 -13.15 2.03 14.90
C LYS A 35 -13.63 3.42 15.26
N ALA A 36 -13.72 4.31 14.30
CA ALA A 36 -14.24 5.66 14.47
C ALA A 36 -15.73 5.62 14.88
N GLU A 37 -16.55 4.80 14.21
CA GLU A 37 -17.95 4.58 14.54
C GLU A 37 -18.13 4.04 15.98
N LYS A 38 -17.33 3.04 16.37
CA LYS A 38 -17.34 2.51 17.76
C LYS A 38 -16.95 3.56 18.79
N ALA A 39 -16.07 4.49 18.43
CA ALA A 39 -15.67 5.60 19.29
C ALA A 39 -16.67 6.77 19.29
N GLY A 40 -17.66 6.76 18.39
CA GLY A 40 -18.62 7.83 18.24
C GLY A 40 -18.02 9.14 17.67
N ILE A 41 -16.95 9.01 16.88
CA ILE A 41 -16.22 10.15 16.29
C ILE A 41 -16.22 10.02 14.77
N GLU A 42 -16.21 11.16 14.08
CA GLU A 42 -16.00 11.21 12.63
C GLU A 42 -14.63 10.59 12.25
N PRO A 43 -14.53 9.78 11.18
CA PRO A 43 -13.29 9.13 10.80
C PRO A 43 -12.10 10.08 10.66
N GLN A 44 -12.28 11.26 10.05
CA GLN A 44 -11.20 12.26 9.92
C GLN A 44 -10.68 12.71 11.29
N LYS A 45 -11.57 13.00 12.24
CA LYS A 45 -11.17 13.40 13.61
C LYS A 45 -10.47 12.26 14.34
N TYR A 46 -10.92 11.02 14.10
CA TYR A 46 -10.30 9.84 14.68
C TYR A 46 -8.84 9.69 14.22
N VAL A 47 -8.59 9.76 12.90
CA VAL A 47 -7.22 9.63 12.37
C VAL A 47 -6.36 10.84 12.69
N ASP A 48 -6.92 12.06 12.79
CA ASP A 48 -6.18 13.24 13.25
C ASP A 48 -5.61 13.06 14.66
N GLN A 49 -6.39 12.46 15.56
CA GLN A 49 -5.93 12.16 16.93
C GLN A 49 -4.81 11.12 16.91
N ILE A 50 -5.03 9.98 16.26
CA ILE A 50 -4.05 8.88 16.20
C ILE A 50 -2.76 9.31 15.52
N SER A 51 -2.85 9.97 14.37
CA SER A 51 -1.68 10.47 13.64
C SER A 51 -0.90 11.50 14.47
N GLY A 52 -1.61 12.39 15.17
CA GLY A 52 -0.99 13.34 16.09
C GLY A 52 -0.26 12.67 17.26
N GLU A 53 -0.80 11.58 17.79
CA GLU A 53 -0.13 10.80 18.84
C GLU A 53 1.12 10.06 18.32
N VAL A 54 1.01 9.42 17.15
CA VAL A 54 2.14 8.77 16.50
C VAL A 54 3.26 9.77 16.25
N LYS A 55 2.94 10.94 15.70
CA LYS A 55 3.91 12.00 15.43
C LYS A 55 4.60 12.46 16.71
N LYS A 56 3.87 12.66 17.81
CA LYS A 56 4.47 13.01 19.11
C LYS A 56 5.46 11.96 19.60
N VAL A 57 5.18 10.67 19.39
CA VAL A 57 6.11 9.59 19.76
C VAL A 57 7.37 9.65 18.90
N TRP A 58 7.26 9.86 17.58
CA TRP A 58 8.42 10.03 16.71
C TRP A 58 9.26 11.24 17.08
N ASP A 59 8.61 12.36 17.41
CA ASP A 59 9.29 13.59 17.84
C ASP A 59 9.99 13.38 19.20
N LEU A 60 9.34 12.67 20.15
CA LEU A 60 9.94 12.30 21.44
C LEU A 60 11.18 11.42 21.28
N MET A 61 11.17 10.52 20.28
CA MET A 61 12.32 9.68 19.94
C MET A 61 13.39 10.43 19.14
N ASN A 62 13.20 11.71 18.88
CA ASN A 62 14.09 12.54 18.05
C ASN A 62 14.35 11.92 16.66
N THR A 63 13.33 11.36 16.05
CA THR A 63 13.41 10.74 14.71
C THR A 63 13.65 11.80 13.65
N SER A 64 14.63 11.59 12.77
CA SER A 64 15.11 12.56 11.80
C SER A 64 14.41 12.47 10.42
N TYR A 65 13.12 12.17 10.40
CA TYR A 65 12.34 12.13 9.16
C TYR A 65 12.23 13.52 8.52
N ASP A 66 12.21 13.55 7.18
CA ASP A 66 12.03 14.77 6.38
C ASP A 66 10.56 15.03 6.08
N ARG A 67 9.75 13.97 5.97
CA ARG A 67 8.30 14.07 5.81
C ARG A 67 7.58 13.03 6.68
N PHE A 68 6.55 13.50 7.37
CA PHE A 68 5.50 12.66 7.93
C PHE A 68 4.28 12.78 7.04
N ILE A 69 4.07 11.80 6.14
CA ILE A 69 2.94 11.79 5.20
C ILE A 69 1.72 11.14 5.85
N ARG A 70 0.56 11.67 5.53
CA ARG A 70 -0.73 11.07 5.87
C ARG A 70 -1.46 10.71 4.58
N THR A 71 -2.09 9.54 4.52
CA THR A 71 -2.86 9.19 3.31
C THR A 71 -4.12 10.04 3.15
N THR A 72 -4.49 10.83 4.17
CA THR A 72 -5.52 11.87 4.12
C THR A 72 -5.01 13.24 3.65
N ASP A 73 -3.71 13.41 3.40
CA ASP A 73 -3.17 14.65 2.82
C ASP A 73 -3.77 14.89 1.43
N GLU A 74 -4.21 16.12 1.16
CA GLU A 74 -4.94 16.45 -0.06
C GLU A 74 -4.13 16.24 -1.35
N ASP A 75 -2.82 16.49 -1.30
CA ASP A 75 -1.91 16.23 -2.42
C ASP A 75 -1.81 14.74 -2.73
N HIS A 76 -1.74 13.91 -1.69
CA HIS A 76 -1.74 12.46 -1.83
C HIS A 76 -3.06 11.94 -2.42
N VAL A 77 -4.20 12.36 -1.87
CA VAL A 77 -5.54 11.93 -2.33
C VAL A 77 -5.73 12.23 -3.82
N LYS A 78 -5.42 13.46 -4.25
CA LYS A 78 -5.54 13.86 -5.66
C LYS A 78 -4.65 13.02 -6.57
N GLU A 79 -3.43 12.75 -6.13
CA GLU A 79 -2.50 12.00 -6.95
C GLU A 79 -2.86 10.50 -7.04
N VAL A 80 -3.37 9.91 -5.97
CA VAL A 80 -3.87 8.53 -5.99
C VAL A 80 -5.04 8.38 -6.97
N GLN A 81 -5.92 9.37 -7.05
CA GLN A 81 -7.01 9.39 -8.05
C GLN A 81 -6.46 9.38 -9.48
N LYS A 82 -5.44 10.18 -9.78
CA LYS A 82 -4.78 10.21 -11.09
C LYS A 82 -4.06 8.87 -11.38
N ILE A 83 -3.36 8.31 -10.38
CA ILE A 83 -2.71 7.00 -10.49
C ILE A 83 -3.72 5.93 -10.86
N PHE A 84 -4.83 5.85 -10.14
CA PHE A 84 -5.90 4.88 -10.41
C PHE A 84 -6.48 5.06 -11.82
N LYS A 85 -6.75 6.32 -12.20
CA LYS A 85 -7.25 6.65 -13.55
C LYS A 85 -6.24 6.27 -14.64
N LYS A 86 -4.95 6.54 -14.47
CA LYS A 86 -3.90 6.15 -15.43
C LYS A 86 -3.87 4.64 -15.63
N MET A 87 -3.93 3.86 -14.54
CA MET A 87 -3.96 2.41 -14.62
C MET A 87 -5.24 1.90 -15.29
N TYR A 88 -6.38 2.56 -15.06
CA TYR A 88 -7.65 2.25 -15.71
C TYR A 88 -7.60 2.56 -17.22
N ASP A 89 -7.15 3.74 -17.60
CA ASP A 89 -7.04 4.16 -19.02
C ASP A 89 -6.05 3.28 -19.81
N LYS A 90 -5.01 2.77 -19.14
CA LYS A 90 -4.06 1.79 -19.70
C LYS A 90 -4.69 0.40 -19.92
N GLY A 91 -5.84 0.12 -19.27
CA GLY A 91 -6.50 -1.17 -19.31
C GLY A 91 -5.97 -2.18 -18.28
N ASP A 92 -5.08 -1.75 -17.40
CA ASP A 92 -4.59 -2.57 -16.29
C ASP A 92 -5.64 -2.71 -15.17
N ILE A 93 -6.54 -1.75 -15.05
CA ILE A 93 -7.72 -1.84 -14.17
C ILE A 93 -8.97 -2.02 -15.01
N TYR A 94 -9.85 -2.91 -14.61
CA TYR A 94 -11.13 -3.19 -15.27
C TYR A 94 -12.25 -3.42 -14.27
N LYS A 95 -13.49 -3.21 -14.68
CA LYS A 95 -14.68 -3.39 -13.83
C LYS A 95 -15.21 -4.82 -13.92
N GLY A 96 -15.61 -5.38 -12.79
CA GLY A 96 -16.15 -6.73 -12.67
C GLY A 96 -16.99 -6.91 -11.41
N GLU A 97 -17.31 -8.15 -11.09
CA GLU A 97 -17.96 -8.52 -9.82
C GLU A 97 -16.97 -9.30 -8.95
N TYR A 98 -16.83 -8.87 -7.71
CA TYR A 98 -16.11 -9.63 -6.70
C TYR A 98 -17.05 -10.55 -5.96
N GLU A 99 -16.72 -11.82 -5.86
CA GLU A 99 -17.35 -12.77 -4.95
C GLU A 99 -16.26 -13.59 -4.24
N GLY A 100 -16.15 -13.46 -2.92
CA GLY A 100 -15.12 -14.13 -2.15
C GLY A 100 -15.17 -13.81 -0.66
N TRP A 101 -14.05 -13.90 0.01
CA TRP A 101 -13.93 -13.69 1.44
C TRP A 101 -13.04 -12.49 1.73
N TYR A 102 -13.47 -11.64 2.65
CA TYR A 102 -12.74 -10.43 3.05
C TYR A 102 -12.44 -10.47 4.55
N CYS A 103 -11.17 -10.24 4.87
CA CYS A 103 -10.72 -10.04 6.25
C CYS A 103 -10.64 -8.54 6.54
N THR A 104 -11.45 -8.06 7.49
CA THR A 104 -11.45 -6.64 7.87
C THR A 104 -10.16 -6.24 8.61
N GLU A 105 -9.57 -7.16 9.39
CA GLU A 105 -8.34 -6.86 10.15
C GLU A 105 -7.10 -6.68 9.27
N CYS A 106 -6.96 -7.54 8.23
CA CYS A 106 -5.86 -7.46 7.26
C CYS A 106 -6.21 -6.59 6.06
N GLU A 107 -7.48 -6.19 5.93
CA GLU A 107 -8.02 -5.50 4.76
C GLU A 107 -7.65 -6.21 3.45
N ALA A 108 -7.78 -7.53 3.44
CA ALA A 108 -7.33 -8.40 2.36
C ALA A 108 -8.42 -9.35 1.88
N PHE A 109 -8.37 -9.65 0.57
CA PHE A 109 -9.30 -10.56 -0.10
C PHE A 109 -8.71 -11.96 -0.22
N TYR A 110 -9.56 -12.97 -0.07
CA TYR A 110 -9.20 -14.38 -0.16
C TYR A 110 -10.25 -15.18 -0.93
N THR A 111 -9.78 -16.19 -1.65
CA THR A 111 -10.64 -17.26 -2.17
C THR A 111 -10.97 -18.27 -1.07
N GLN A 112 -12.00 -19.08 -1.26
CA GLN A 112 -12.34 -20.14 -0.31
C GLN A 112 -11.16 -21.10 -0.06
N SER A 113 -10.38 -21.40 -1.09
CA SER A 113 -9.22 -22.31 -1.01
C SER A 113 -8.02 -21.73 -0.25
N GLN A 114 -7.97 -20.42 -0.06
CA GLN A 114 -6.89 -19.75 0.69
C GLN A 114 -7.18 -19.68 2.19
N LEU A 115 -8.43 -19.92 2.60
CA LEU A 115 -8.78 -19.90 4.02
C LEU A 115 -8.18 -21.10 4.77
N VAL A 116 -7.72 -20.87 5.98
CA VAL A 116 -7.25 -21.90 6.92
C VAL A 116 -8.32 -22.09 7.99
N ASP A 117 -8.93 -23.27 8.05
CA ASP A 117 -10.05 -23.58 8.95
C ASP A 117 -11.21 -22.56 8.87
N GLY A 118 -11.48 -22.04 7.64
CA GLY A 118 -12.53 -21.04 7.42
C GLY A 118 -12.17 -19.63 7.91
N LYS A 119 -10.90 -19.38 8.25
CA LYS A 119 -10.38 -18.11 8.76
C LYS A 119 -9.33 -17.50 7.84
N CYS A 120 -9.00 -16.24 8.09
CA CYS A 120 -7.93 -15.53 7.41
C CYS A 120 -6.60 -16.27 7.56
N PRO A 121 -5.86 -16.54 6.48
CA PRO A 121 -4.58 -17.24 6.56
C PRO A 121 -3.48 -16.40 7.25
N ASP A 122 -3.59 -15.07 7.22
CA ASP A 122 -2.56 -14.18 7.73
C ASP A 122 -2.73 -13.87 9.24
N CYS A 123 -3.93 -13.46 9.67
CA CYS A 123 -4.19 -13.08 11.06
C CYS A 123 -5.02 -14.11 11.86
N HIS A 124 -5.50 -15.17 11.21
CA HIS A 124 -6.43 -16.17 11.78
C HIS A 124 -7.75 -15.59 12.32
N GLY A 125 -8.07 -14.35 11.95
CA GLY A 125 -9.31 -13.67 12.29
C GLY A 125 -10.50 -14.15 11.45
N ALA A 126 -11.70 -13.69 11.82
CA ALA A 126 -12.92 -13.96 11.09
C ALA A 126 -12.89 -13.29 9.71
N VAL A 127 -13.45 -13.98 8.71
CA VAL A 127 -13.66 -13.44 7.37
C VAL A 127 -15.14 -13.34 7.07
N LYS A 128 -15.51 -12.35 6.24
CA LYS A 128 -16.89 -12.12 5.80
C LYS A 128 -17.01 -12.45 4.32
N LYS A 129 -18.11 -13.10 3.91
CA LYS A 129 -18.39 -13.26 2.48
C LYS A 129 -18.75 -11.89 1.91
N ALA A 130 -18.09 -11.51 0.82
CA ALA A 130 -18.33 -10.27 0.11
C ALA A 130 -18.75 -10.58 -1.34
N LYS A 131 -19.80 -9.91 -1.81
CA LYS A 131 -20.22 -9.91 -3.21
C LYS A 131 -20.60 -8.48 -3.56
N GLU A 132 -19.81 -7.87 -4.43
CA GLU A 132 -20.01 -6.47 -4.82
C GLU A 132 -19.42 -6.21 -6.22
N GLU A 133 -19.97 -5.20 -6.91
CA GLU A 133 -19.32 -4.63 -8.10
C GLU A 133 -18.01 -4.01 -7.66
N ALA A 134 -16.93 -4.26 -8.39
CA ALA A 134 -15.60 -3.78 -8.03
C ALA A 134 -14.72 -3.58 -9.25
N TYR A 135 -13.66 -2.81 -9.08
CA TYR A 135 -12.56 -2.74 -10.04
C TYR A 135 -11.49 -3.75 -9.68
N PHE A 136 -10.85 -4.31 -10.71
CA PHE A 136 -9.79 -5.31 -10.58
C PHE A 136 -8.53 -4.84 -11.29
N PHE A 137 -7.38 -5.05 -10.66
CA PHE A 137 -6.07 -4.81 -11.24
C PHE A 137 -5.48 -6.10 -11.80
N ARG A 138 -5.09 -6.09 -13.08
CA ARG A 138 -4.53 -7.24 -13.81
C ARG A 138 -3.10 -7.55 -13.37
N MET A 139 -2.92 -7.92 -12.11
CA MET A 139 -1.59 -8.29 -11.60
C MET A 139 -1.01 -9.51 -12.30
N SER A 140 -1.87 -10.41 -12.79
CA SER A 140 -1.47 -11.59 -13.56
C SER A 140 -0.60 -11.26 -14.78
N ASN A 141 -0.83 -10.12 -15.43
CA ASN A 141 -0.05 -9.67 -16.59
C ASN A 141 1.42 -9.33 -16.25
N TYR A 142 1.72 -9.11 -15.00
CA TYR A 142 3.03 -8.65 -14.51
C TYR A 142 3.82 -9.75 -13.78
N ALA A 143 3.24 -10.93 -13.56
CA ALA A 143 3.82 -11.99 -12.75
C ALA A 143 5.22 -12.41 -13.24
N ASP A 144 5.37 -12.67 -14.56
CA ASP A 144 6.64 -13.09 -15.14
C ASP A 144 7.68 -11.97 -15.09
N ARG A 145 7.26 -10.71 -15.33
CA ARG A 145 8.15 -9.55 -15.22
C ARG A 145 8.67 -9.36 -13.81
N LEU A 146 7.80 -9.50 -12.81
CA LEU A 146 8.19 -9.41 -11.40
C LEU A 146 9.12 -10.55 -11.02
N MET A 147 8.81 -11.79 -11.43
CA MET A 147 9.65 -12.96 -11.16
C MET A 147 11.06 -12.75 -11.70
N LYS A 148 11.16 -12.33 -12.96
CA LYS A 148 12.45 -12.00 -13.58
C LYS A 148 13.19 -10.89 -12.84
N TYR A 149 12.48 -9.85 -12.42
CA TYR A 149 13.08 -8.75 -11.65
C TYR A 149 13.69 -9.24 -10.32
N ILE A 150 12.98 -10.11 -9.59
CA ILE A 150 13.46 -10.70 -8.34
C ILE A 150 14.69 -11.59 -8.58
N GLU A 151 14.74 -12.33 -9.69
CA GLU A 151 15.88 -13.15 -10.07
C GLU A 151 17.10 -12.31 -10.42
N ASP A 152 16.92 -11.26 -11.21
CA ASP A 152 17.99 -10.34 -11.64
C ASP A 152 18.50 -9.45 -10.47
N HIS A 153 17.71 -9.28 -9.40
CA HIS A 153 18.02 -8.42 -8.24
C HIS A 153 17.91 -9.19 -6.92
N PRO A 154 18.86 -10.08 -6.62
CA PRO A 154 18.77 -10.98 -5.45
C PRO A 154 18.71 -10.25 -4.10
N GLN A 155 19.13 -8.95 -4.05
CA GLN A 155 19.07 -8.10 -2.87
C GLN A 155 17.71 -7.40 -2.67
N PHE A 156 16.78 -7.51 -3.64
CA PHE A 156 15.50 -6.78 -3.62
C PHE A 156 14.62 -7.16 -2.42
N ILE A 157 14.59 -8.43 -2.05
CA ILE A 157 13.84 -8.92 -0.88
C ILE A 157 14.80 -9.54 0.12
N GLN A 158 14.87 -8.95 1.31
CA GLN A 158 15.74 -9.40 2.39
C GLN A 158 14.95 -9.72 3.68
N PRO A 159 15.35 -10.72 4.45
CA PRO A 159 16.37 -11.74 4.16
C PRO A 159 15.90 -12.76 3.10
N GLU A 160 16.80 -13.58 2.59
CA GLU A 160 16.52 -14.57 1.53
C GLU A 160 15.36 -15.51 1.86
N SER A 161 15.18 -15.87 3.13
CA SER A 161 14.04 -16.68 3.57
C SER A 161 12.69 -16.02 3.23
N ARG A 162 12.61 -14.70 3.26
CA ARG A 162 11.41 -13.94 2.89
C ARG A 162 11.21 -13.88 1.38
N LYS A 163 12.29 -13.75 0.61
CA LYS A 163 12.23 -13.91 -0.84
C LYS A 163 11.64 -15.27 -1.22
N ASN A 164 12.18 -16.33 -0.62
CA ASN A 164 11.73 -17.69 -0.90
C ASN A 164 10.25 -17.92 -0.52
N GLU A 165 9.79 -17.35 0.60
CA GLU A 165 8.38 -17.36 1.02
C GLU A 165 7.48 -16.70 -0.03
N MET A 166 7.82 -15.49 -0.49
CA MET A 166 7.02 -14.75 -1.48
C MET A 166 6.99 -15.46 -2.84
N VAL A 167 8.14 -15.93 -3.31
CA VAL A 167 8.25 -16.61 -4.60
C VAL A 167 7.47 -17.93 -4.59
N ASN A 168 7.67 -18.76 -3.56
CA ASN A 168 7.09 -20.11 -3.55
C ASN A 168 5.60 -20.12 -3.23
N ASN A 169 5.13 -19.22 -2.35
CA ASN A 169 3.76 -19.24 -1.87
C ASN A 169 2.81 -18.38 -2.71
N PHE A 170 3.32 -17.35 -3.40
CA PHE A 170 2.47 -16.39 -4.09
C PHE A 170 2.77 -16.27 -5.60
N LEU A 171 4.03 -16.25 -6.02
CA LEU A 171 4.36 -16.03 -7.44
C LEU A 171 4.30 -17.32 -8.25
N LYS A 172 4.95 -18.40 -7.80
CA LYS A 172 4.94 -19.70 -8.52
C LYS A 172 3.56 -20.33 -8.71
N PRO A 173 2.63 -20.24 -7.74
CA PRO A 173 1.27 -20.73 -7.96
C PRO A 173 0.48 -19.92 -9.00
N GLY A 174 0.96 -18.75 -9.40
CA GLY A 174 0.32 -17.81 -10.29
C GLY A 174 -0.43 -16.70 -9.53
N LEU A 175 -0.26 -15.47 -10.00
CA LEU A 175 -0.98 -14.33 -9.44
C LEU A 175 -2.38 -14.25 -10.03
N GLN A 176 -3.35 -13.95 -9.16
CA GLN A 176 -4.69 -13.58 -9.55
C GLN A 176 -4.82 -12.05 -9.60
N ASP A 177 -5.81 -11.57 -10.36
CA ASP A 177 -6.12 -10.15 -10.41
C ASP A 177 -6.64 -9.70 -9.04
N LEU A 178 -6.22 -8.51 -8.63
CA LEU A 178 -6.53 -7.95 -7.32
C LEU A 178 -7.78 -7.08 -7.40
N CYS A 179 -8.74 -7.31 -6.51
CA CYS A 179 -9.85 -6.37 -6.30
C CYS A 179 -9.31 -5.06 -5.72
N VAL A 180 -9.51 -3.94 -6.42
CA VAL A 180 -8.90 -2.64 -6.10
C VAL A 180 -9.91 -1.53 -5.83
N SER A 181 -11.17 -1.86 -5.61
CA SER A 181 -12.17 -0.92 -5.12
C SER A 181 -13.21 -1.57 -4.24
N ARG A 182 -13.90 -0.76 -3.45
CA ARG A 182 -14.97 -1.20 -2.56
C ARG A 182 -16.18 -0.26 -2.67
N THR A 183 -17.37 -0.82 -2.43
CA THR A 183 -18.64 -0.07 -2.33
C THR A 183 -19.32 -0.24 -0.98
N SER A 184 -18.82 -1.15 -0.14
CA SER A 184 -19.42 -1.53 1.14
C SER A 184 -19.13 -0.57 2.31
N PHE A 185 -18.24 0.40 2.12
CA PHE A 185 -17.93 1.46 3.07
C PHE A 185 -17.53 2.72 2.30
N SER A 186 -17.44 3.87 2.99
CA SER A 186 -17.20 5.17 2.37
C SER A 186 -15.92 5.87 2.80
N TRP A 187 -15.26 5.41 3.87
CA TRP A 187 -14.02 6.01 4.36
C TRP A 187 -12.81 5.54 3.53
N GLY A 188 -12.50 6.28 2.48
CA GLY A 188 -11.43 6.01 1.53
C GLY A 188 -11.40 7.07 0.43
N ILE A 189 -10.42 6.96 -0.46
CA ILE A 189 -10.30 7.86 -1.61
C ILE A 189 -11.35 7.45 -2.66
N PRO A 190 -12.30 8.32 -3.05
CA PRO A 190 -13.28 7.97 -4.06
C PRO A 190 -12.61 7.82 -5.43
N VAL A 191 -13.09 6.87 -6.22
CA VAL A 191 -12.73 6.78 -7.65
C VAL A 191 -13.34 7.97 -8.36
N ASP A 192 -12.52 8.85 -8.93
CA ASP A 192 -12.94 10.15 -9.49
C ASP A 192 -14.05 10.02 -10.53
N PHE A 193 -13.93 9.07 -11.45
CA PHE A 193 -14.90 8.83 -12.51
C PHE A 193 -16.07 7.89 -12.13
N ASP A 194 -16.06 7.30 -10.93
CA ASP A 194 -17.13 6.44 -10.38
C ASP A 194 -17.20 6.55 -8.85
N PRO A 195 -17.70 7.69 -8.30
CA PRO A 195 -17.58 8.03 -6.87
C PRO A 195 -18.34 7.11 -5.89
N LYS A 196 -19.13 6.15 -6.39
CA LYS A 196 -19.73 5.11 -5.52
C LYS A 196 -18.71 4.07 -5.06
N HIS A 197 -17.55 4.02 -5.71
CA HIS A 197 -16.42 3.18 -5.34
C HIS A 197 -15.37 3.99 -4.58
N VAL A 198 -14.82 3.41 -3.53
CA VAL A 198 -13.58 3.89 -2.91
C VAL A 198 -12.41 3.02 -3.37
N ILE A 199 -11.27 3.65 -3.59
CA ILE A 199 -10.02 2.98 -3.96
C ILE A 199 -9.60 2.05 -2.83
N TYR A 200 -9.13 0.86 -3.18
CA TYR A 200 -8.66 -0.12 -2.22
C TYR A 200 -7.47 0.41 -1.42
N VAL A 201 -7.52 0.23 -0.11
CA VAL A 201 -6.58 0.80 0.84
C VAL A 201 -5.11 0.52 0.49
N TRP A 202 -4.78 -0.61 -0.10
CA TRP A 202 -3.39 -0.92 -0.47
C TRP A 202 -2.91 -0.19 -1.73
N ILE A 203 -3.78 0.19 -2.67
CA ILE A 203 -3.40 1.10 -3.77
C ILE A 203 -3.09 2.50 -3.20
N ASP A 204 -3.93 2.96 -2.29
CA ASP A 204 -3.77 4.21 -1.56
C ASP A 204 -2.48 4.20 -0.72
N ALA A 205 -2.38 3.29 0.23
CA ALA A 205 -1.26 3.20 1.16
C ALA A 205 0.10 3.07 0.46
N LEU A 206 0.22 2.22 -0.57
CA LEU A 206 1.49 2.01 -1.26
C LEU A 206 1.90 3.22 -2.11
N ALA A 207 0.95 3.95 -2.67
CA ALA A 207 1.24 5.14 -3.46
C ALA A 207 1.92 6.26 -2.64
N ASN A 208 1.80 6.25 -1.29
CA ASN A 208 2.42 7.28 -0.44
C ASN A 208 3.92 7.39 -0.67
N TYR A 209 4.62 6.28 -0.98
CA TYR A 209 6.05 6.26 -1.19
C TYR A 209 6.53 7.15 -2.33
N ILE A 210 5.70 7.36 -3.32
CA ILE A 210 6.01 8.24 -4.45
C ILE A 210 5.31 9.60 -4.34
N THR A 211 4.06 9.65 -3.87
CA THR A 211 3.37 10.94 -3.72
C THR A 211 4.05 11.82 -2.68
N GLY A 212 4.57 11.24 -1.61
CA GLY A 212 5.28 11.96 -0.55
C GLY A 212 6.59 12.62 -0.99
N ILE A 213 7.17 12.18 -2.08
CA ILE A 213 8.34 12.81 -2.72
C ILE A 213 7.99 13.62 -3.97
N GLY A 214 6.68 13.81 -4.23
CA GLY A 214 6.21 14.68 -5.29
C GLY A 214 6.10 14.02 -6.67
N TYR A 215 5.79 12.72 -6.70
CA TYR A 215 5.32 12.10 -7.92
C TYR A 215 4.01 12.74 -8.33
N ASP A 216 3.90 13.10 -9.58
CA ASP A 216 2.69 13.52 -10.26
C ASP A 216 2.64 12.79 -11.60
N VAL A 217 1.48 12.23 -11.95
CA VAL A 217 1.29 11.44 -13.19
C VAL A 217 1.64 12.24 -14.43
N ASP A 218 1.35 13.54 -14.41
CA ASP A 218 1.53 14.43 -15.56
C ASP A 218 2.91 15.11 -15.55
N HIS A 219 3.36 15.54 -14.35
CA HIS A 219 4.54 16.39 -14.19
C HIS A 219 5.34 16.02 -12.91
N PRO A 220 6.07 14.90 -12.90
CA PRO A 220 6.87 14.49 -11.76
C PRO A 220 7.85 15.59 -11.31
N SER A 221 7.86 15.88 -10.00
CA SER A 221 8.68 16.93 -9.43
C SER A 221 10.18 16.64 -9.53
N GLU A 222 11.03 17.67 -9.43
CA GLU A 222 12.49 17.50 -9.34
C GLU A 222 12.89 16.69 -8.10
N LYS A 223 12.12 16.79 -7.01
CA LYS A 223 12.33 16.00 -5.79
C LYS A 223 12.10 14.51 -6.06
N PHE A 224 11.01 14.15 -6.77
CA PHE A 224 10.77 12.78 -7.19
C PHE A 224 11.92 12.26 -8.07
N LYS A 225 12.32 12.99 -9.09
CA LYS A 225 13.42 12.61 -9.99
C LYS A 225 14.75 12.40 -9.26
N LYS A 226 14.97 13.14 -8.15
CA LYS A 226 16.18 13.05 -7.36
C LYS A 226 16.22 11.84 -6.42
N TYR A 227 15.11 11.54 -5.74
CA TYR A 227 15.07 10.55 -4.67
C TYR A 227 14.40 9.23 -5.04
N TRP A 228 13.79 9.14 -6.23
CA TRP A 228 13.27 7.89 -6.72
C TRP A 228 14.28 7.21 -7.66
N PRO A 229 14.48 5.89 -7.61
CA PRO A 229 13.81 4.92 -6.73
C PRO A 229 14.34 4.95 -5.29
N ALA A 230 13.51 4.48 -4.35
CA ALA A 230 13.91 4.34 -2.96
C ALA A 230 15.01 3.29 -2.79
N ASP A 231 16.04 3.61 -2.01
CA ASP A 231 17.13 2.66 -1.69
C ASP A 231 16.69 1.60 -0.70
N VAL A 232 15.80 1.95 0.24
CA VAL A 232 15.34 1.05 1.31
C VAL A 232 13.88 1.30 1.65
N HIS A 233 13.09 0.22 1.68
CA HIS A 233 11.80 0.14 2.35
C HIS A 233 11.95 -0.75 3.59
N LEU A 234 11.76 -0.19 4.79
CA LEU A 234 11.70 -0.97 6.04
C LEU A 234 10.25 -1.25 6.40
N ILE A 235 9.87 -2.50 6.36
CA ILE A 235 8.49 -2.94 6.52
C ILE A 235 8.36 -4.08 7.52
N GLY A 236 7.17 -4.19 8.14
CA GLY A 236 6.80 -5.32 8.97
C GLY A 236 6.57 -6.59 8.15
N LYS A 237 6.80 -7.75 8.79
CA LYS A 237 6.58 -9.05 8.16
C LYS A 237 5.15 -9.21 7.63
N ASP A 238 4.17 -8.71 8.34
CA ASP A 238 2.74 -8.90 8.05
C ASP A 238 2.30 -8.22 6.76
N ILE A 239 3.04 -7.21 6.31
CA ILE A 239 2.76 -6.45 5.09
C ILE A 239 3.77 -6.71 3.97
N LEU A 240 4.62 -7.74 4.11
CA LEU A 240 5.67 -8.06 3.15
C LEU A 240 5.11 -8.34 1.75
N ARG A 241 4.01 -9.10 1.63
CA ARG A 241 3.37 -9.43 0.36
C ARG A 241 2.95 -8.18 -0.41
N PHE A 242 2.39 -7.20 0.28
CA PHE A 242 1.94 -5.96 -0.34
C PHE A 242 3.11 -5.14 -0.90
N HIS A 243 4.25 -5.13 -0.22
CA HIS A 243 5.43 -4.37 -0.61
C HIS A 243 6.33 -5.07 -1.63
N THR A 244 6.29 -6.40 -1.70
CA THR A 244 7.17 -7.16 -2.60
C THR A 244 6.45 -7.71 -3.83
N ILE A 245 5.11 -7.69 -3.85
CA ILE A 245 4.29 -8.14 -4.97
C ILE A 245 3.43 -7.00 -5.49
N TYR A 246 2.52 -6.43 -4.68
CA TYR A 246 1.58 -5.42 -5.16
C TYR A 246 2.29 -4.13 -5.56
N TRP A 247 3.18 -3.64 -4.70
CA TRP A 247 3.89 -2.38 -4.94
C TRP A 247 4.75 -2.39 -6.21
N PRO A 248 5.67 -3.35 -6.43
CA PRO A 248 6.43 -3.38 -7.68
C PRO A 248 5.56 -3.57 -8.92
N ILE A 249 4.45 -4.33 -8.83
CA ILE A 249 3.52 -4.47 -9.96
C ILE A 249 2.79 -3.14 -10.24
N MET A 250 2.40 -2.39 -9.22
CA MET A 250 1.85 -1.03 -9.41
C MET A 250 2.85 -0.12 -10.09
N LEU A 251 4.11 -0.12 -9.67
CA LEU A 251 5.18 0.65 -10.31
C LEU A 251 5.36 0.24 -11.77
N MET A 252 5.39 -1.06 -12.07
CA MET A 252 5.48 -1.57 -13.44
C MET A 252 4.30 -1.12 -14.30
N SER A 253 3.09 -1.05 -13.73
CA SER A 253 1.90 -0.52 -14.41
C SER A 253 1.99 0.98 -14.68
N LEU A 254 2.67 1.72 -13.81
CA LEU A 254 2.92 3.16 -13.96
C LEU A 254 4.13 3.49 -14.85
N ASP A 255 4.87 2.47 -15.32
CA ASP A 255 6.11 2.58 -16.08
C ASP A 255 7.27 3.22 -15.26
N LEU A 256 7.30 2.89 -13.97
CA LEU A 256 8.32 3.31 -13.00
C LEU A 256 9.27 2.17 -12.62
#